data_842faf9fdd039c7e0b1b42f2f80b5628
#
_entry.id   842faf9fdd039c7e0b1b42f2f80b5628
#
_cell.length_a   1.000
_cell.length_b   1.000
_cell.length_c   1.000
_cell.angle_alpha   90.00
_cell.angle_beta   90.00
_cell.angle_gamma   90.00
#
_symmetry.space_group_name_H-M   'P 1'
#
loop_
_entity.id
_entity.type
_entity.pdbx_description
1 polymer ?
#
loop_
_entity_poly.entity_id
_entity_poly.type
_entity_poly.pdbx_seq_one_letter_code
_entity_poly.pdbx_strand_id
1 'polypeptide(L)'
;MTINVVDNPSIDIDTRAGMYPIHFMSEIRNIWTGYRICYYKKVDWEDARPFNPDLLDEELPEDADASVWLKDEAANKKWHALCDAVVEDAVNVFNKQKAIALKYGYGINSPYLTEEDDINKITDDVIRERASKHVNNLVNAVFNKDERMYALEIFRFFNACKHITPKLRMGHESPFEHGIVTYTLSKVSRSLTHQLVRCRLASYSQESQRYIGEDPENISIVIPKAIMMNEEALKTVLDYLNPLPDVITKLRTLGIKNEDIRCIYPNGMATSIQVSMNLRELKHFIELRLDSHAQDEIRHIAFDLWSIMCNVMPFLWTEIV
;
A
#
# COMPACT_ATOMS: atom_id res chain seq x y z
N MET A 1 -4.15 33.33 -16.15
CA MET A 1 -4.24 31.85 -16.01
C MET A 1 -3.33 31.45 -14.87
N THR A 2 -3.76 30.53 -14.03
CA THR A 2 -3.03 30.19 -12.80
C THR A 2 -2.54 28.74 -12.91
N ILE A 3 -1.27 28.51 -12.58
CA ILE A 3 -0.75 27.14 -12.47
C ILE A 3 -1.17 26.57 -11.13
N ASN A 4 -1.76 25.37 -11.13
CA ASN A 4 -2.08 24.63 -9.93
C ASN A 4 -0.83 23.89 -9.44
N VAL A 5 -0.33 24.24 -8.27
CA VAL A 5 0.74 23.48 -7.61
C VAL A 5 0.11 22.27 -6.93
N VAL A 6 0.62 21.09 -7.23
CA VAL A 6 0.17 19.84 -6.61
C VAL A 6 1.04 19.56 -5.41
N ASP A 7 0.45 19.59 -4.22
CA ASP A 7 1.14 19.35 -2.95
C ASP A 7 1.21 17.88 -2.56
N ASN A 8 0.20 17.09 -2.93
CA ASN A 8 0.10 15.69 -2.52
C ASN A 8 -0.32 14.81 -3.70
N PRO A 9 0.58 13.99 -4.24
CA PRO A 9 0.21 12.91 -5.13
C PRO A 9 -0.67 11.90 -4.36
N SER A 10 -1.62 11.27 -5.04
CA SER A 10 -2.48 10.25 -4.44
C SER A 10 -2.22 8.89 -5.05
N ILE A 11 -2.30 7.87 -4.21
CA ILE A 11 -2.29 6.47 -4.60
C ILE A 11 -3.68 5.94 -4.39
N ASP A 12 -4.29 5.42 -5.46
CA ASP A 12 -5.49 4.60 -5.39
C ASP A 12 -5.10 3.17 -5.73
N ILE A 13 -5.01 2.36 -4.70
CA ILE A 13 -5.01 0.92 -4.87
C ILE A 13 -6.47 0.55 -4.90
N ASP A 14 -6.90 -0.22 -5.91
CA ASP A 14 -8.29 -0.68 -6.04
C ASP A 14 -8.68 -1.56 -4.83
N THR A 15 -8.81 -0.89 -3.69
CA THR A 15 -9.27 -1.45 -2.42
C THR A 15 -10.74 -1.10 -2.26
N ARG A 16 -11.60 -1.48 -3.23
CA ARG A 16 -13.02 -1.12 -3.31
C ARG A 16 -13.88 -1.39 -2.08
N ALA A 17 -13.33 -1.77 -1.00
CA ALA A 17 -14.01 -1.76 0.29
C ALA A 17 -12.94 -1.47 1.33
N GLY A 18 -13.05 -0.37 1.99
CA GLY A 18 -12.12 0.04 3.04
C GLY A 18 -11.76 -1.11 3.97
N MET A 19 -10.49 -1.18 4.27
CA MET A 19 -9.90 -1.81 5.45
C MET A 19 -9.67 -3.32 5.49
N TYR A 20 -10.03 -4.18 4.51
CA TYR A 20 -9.83 -5.63 4.73
C TYR A 20 -9.06 -6.31 3.58
N PRO A 21 -8.20 -7.29 3.93
CA PRO A 21 -7.33 -7.99 2.98
C PRO A 21 -8.05 -8.89 1.96
N ILE A 22 -9.37 -8.85 1.92
CA ILE A 22 -10.19 -9.72 1.07
C ILE A 22 -9.84 -9.64 -0.41
N HIS A 23 -9.47 -8.43 -0.88
CA HIS A 23 -9.07 -8.23 -2.28
C HIS A 23 -7.72 -8.87 -2.61
N PHE A 24 -6.90 -9.14 -1.60
CA PHE A 24 -5.61 -9.80 -1.75
C PHE A 24 -5.65 -11.29 -1.39
N MET A 25 -6.83 -11.83 -1.08
CA MET A 25 -6.96 -13.26 -0.72
C MET A 25 -6.64 -14.18 -1.89
N SER A 26 -7.00 -13.78 -3.12
CA SER A 26 -6.61 -14.53 -4.33
C SER A 26 -5.10 -14.51 -4.53
N GLU A 27 -4.45 -13.39 -4.33
CA GLU A 27 -3.01 -13.22 -4.48
C GLU A 27 -2.26 -14.03 -3.42
N ILE A 28 -2.66 -13.95 -2.16
CA ILE A 28 -2.05 -14.75 -1.09
C ILE A 28 -2.33 -16.25 -1.28
N ARG A 29 -3.49 -16.63 -1.78
CA ARG A 29 -3.80 -18.01 -2.13
C ARG A 29 -2.89 -18.53 -3.25
N ASN A 30 -2.64 -17.70 -4.27
CA ASN A 30 -1.72 -18.04 -5.34
C ASN A 30 -0.28 -18.19 -4.83
N ILE A 31 0.18 -17.30 -3.98
CA ILE A 31 1.49 -17.36 -3.32
C ILE A 31 1.58 -18.62 -2.43
N TRP A 32 0.55 -18.89 -1.63
CA TRP A 32 0.47 -20.10 -0.81
C TRP A 32 0.55 -21.35 -1.63
N THR A 33 -0.18 -21.42 -2.74
CA THR A 33 -0.15 -22.57 -3.67
C THR A 33 1.26 -22.76 -4.25
N GLY A 34 1.89 -21.70 -4.74
CA GLY A 34 3.28 -21.73 -5.22
C GLY A 34 4.26 -22.19 -4.15
N TYR A 35 4.12 -21.66 -2.94
CA TYR A 35 4.92 -22.06 -1.79
C TYR A 35 4.74 -23.54 -1.44
N ARG A 36 3.51 -24.04 -1.41
CA ARG A 36 3.21 -25.46 -1.10
C ARG A 36 3.73 -26.42 -2.18
N ILE A 37 3.61 -26.08 -3.46
CA ILE A 37 4.18 -26.86 -4.57
C ILE A 37 5.70 -26.98 -4.40
N CYS A 38 6.39 -25.92 -4.06
CA CYS A 38 7.85 -25.93 -3.93
C CYS A 38 8.36 -26.73 -2.71
N TYR A 39 7.61 -26.76 -1.61
CA TYR A 39 8.15 -27.22 -0.32
C TYR A 39 7.33 -28.31 0.37
N TYR A 40 6.14 -28.66 -0.11
CA TYR A 40 5.25 -29.63 0.52
C TYR A 40 4.59 -30.56 -0.48
N LYS A 41 4.25 -31.77 -0.01
CA LYS A 41 3.58 -32.78 -0.83
C LYS A 41 2.09 -32.53 -1.08
N LYS A 42 1.45 -31.70 -0.23
CA LYS A 42 0.04 -31.34 -0.36
C LYS A 42 -0.11 -29.87 -0.70
N VAL A 43 -0.99 -29.57 -1.64
CA VAL A 43 -1.33 -28.21 -2.07
C VAL A 43 -2.80 -27.98 -1.73
N ASP A 44 -3.07 -27.54 -0.51
CA ASP A 44 -4.41 -27.25 -0.07
C ASP A 44 -4.46 -25.91 0.67
N TRP A 45 -5.36 -25.04 0.21
CA TRP A 45 -5.62 -23.76 0.89
C TRP A 45 -6.20 -23.98 2.29
N GLU A 46 -6.95 -25.05 2.50
CA GLU A 46 -7.51 -25.41 3.80
C GLU A 46 -6.43 -25.64 4.86
N ASP A 47 -5.21 -26.06 4.47
CA ASP A 47 -4.07 -26.17 5.37
C ASP A 47 -3.60 -24.82 5.96
N ALA A 48 -4.03 -23.69 5.39
CA ALA A 48 -3.75 -22.36 5.93
C ALA A 48 -4.71 -21.95 7.05
N ARG A 49 -5.74 -22.72 7.32
CA ARG A 49 -6.65 -22.45 8.45
C ARG A 49 -5.89 -22.47 9.78
N PRO A 50 -6.13 -21.50 10.68
CA PRO A 50 -5.53 -21.51 12.01
C PRO A 50 -6.06 -22.64 12.88
N PHE A 51 -7.30 -23.11 12.61
CA PHE A 51 -7.98 -24.23 13.28
C PHE A 51 -9.07 -24.81 12.38
N ASN A 52 -9.55 -26.01 12.73
CA ASN A 52 -10.71 -26.61 12.06
C ASN A 52 -12.01 -25.92 12.53
N PRO A 53 -12.85 -25.36 11.62
CA PRO A 53 -14.13 -24.74 12.00
C PRO A 53 -15.09 -25.66 12.75
N ASP A 54 -15.01 -26.98 12.56
CA ASP A 54 -15.82 -27.98 13.25
C ASP A 54 -15.53 -28.04 14.76
N LEU A 55 -14.44 -27.38 15.21
CA LEU A 55 -14.08 -27.25 16.62
C LEU A 55 -14.80 -26.07 17.30
N LEU A 56 -15.52 -25.23 16.55
CA LEU A 56 -16.35 -24.18 17.12
C LEU A 56 -17.58 -24.81 17.74
N ASP A 57 -17.93 -24.38 18.96
CA ASP A 57 -19.21 -24.73 19.55
C ASP A 57 -20.34 -23.94 18.85
N GLU A 58 -21.40 -24.64 18.41
CA GLU A 58 -22.53 -24.00 17.71
C GLU A 58 -23.50 -23.29 18.66
N GLU A 59 -23.45 -23.64 19.96
CA GLU A 59 -24.34 -23.10 21.00
C GLU A 59 -23.54 -22.22 21.98
N LEU A 60 -23.33 -20.97 21.60
CA LEU A 60 -22.59 -20.04 22.44
C LEU A 60 -23.52 -19.11 23.20
N PRO A 61 -23.34 -18.94 24.54
CA PRO A 61 -24.04 -17.91 25.32
C PRO A 61 -23.68 -16.51 24.77
N GLU A 62 -24.66 -15.59 24.74
CA GLU A 62 -24.50 -14.21 24.23
C GLU A 62 -23.44 -13.38 24.97
N ASP A 63 -23.02 -13.81 26.17
CA ASP A 63 -22.14 -13.12 27.11
C ASP A 63 -20.81 -13.83 27.36
N ALA A 64 -20.49 -14.87 26.61
CA ALA A 64 -19.29 -15.63 26.85
C ALA A 64 -18.06 -14.99 26.19
N ASP A 65 -16.93 -15.08 26.88
CA ASP A 65 -15.62 -14.59 26.42
C ASP A 65 -15.09 -15.46 25.26
N ALA A 66 -14.86 -14.85 24.12
CA ALA A 66 -14.33 -15.51 22.92
C ALA A 66 -13.02 -16.28 23.14
N SER A 67 -12.33 -16.07 24.26
CA SER A 67 -11.06 -16.73 24.59
C SER A 67 -11.18 -18.22 24.97
N VAL A 68 -12.40 -18.77 25.19
CA VAL A 68 -12.60 -20.10 25.83
C VAL A 68 -13.15 -21.19 24.87
N TRP A 69 -13.22 -20.99 23.55
CA TRP A 69 -14.25 -21.60 22.69
C TRP A 69 -13.83 -22.63 21.66
N LEU A 70 -12.57 -22.93 21.57
CA LEU A 70 -12.15 -24.09 20.79
C LEU A 70 -12.14 -25.31 21.70
N LYS A 71 -12.88 -26.37 21.33
CA LYS A 71 -12.95 -27.65 22.03
C LYS A 71 -11.57 -28.32 22.20
N ASP A 72 -10.57 -27.86 21.43
CA ASP A 72 -9.20 -28.37 21.45
C ASP A 72 -8.26 -27.30 22.03
N GLU A 73 -7.66 -27.58 23.17
CA GLU A 73 -6.71 -26.70 23.88
C GLU A 73 -5.50 -26.33 23.00
N ALA A 74 -5.00 -27.28 22.18
CA ALA A 74 -3.88 -27.03 21.30
C ALA A 74 -4.25 -26.10 20.15
N ALA A 75 -5.47 -26.20 19.60
CA ALA A 75 -5.99 -25.29 18.59
C ALA A 75 -6.22 -23.89 19.18
N ASN A 76 -6.77 -23.82 20.40
CA ASN A 76 -6.99 -22.56 21.13
C ASN A 76 -5.66 -21.83 21.36
N LYS A 77 -4.63 -22.52 21.82
CA LYS A 77 -3.29 -21.96 22.01
C LYS A 77 -2.69 -21.40 20.69
N LYS A 78 -2.87 -22.12 19.58
CA LYS A 78 -2.41 -21.64 18.24
C LYS A 78 -3.16 -20.40 17.78
N TRP A 79 -4.46 -20.35 18.05
CA TRP A 79 -5.31 -19.22 17.73
C TRP A 79 -4.89 -17.96 18.49
N HIS A 80 -4.76 -18.02 19.81
CA HIS A 80 -4.29 -16.91 20.60
C HIS A 80 -2.89 -16.45 20.15
N ALA A 81 -1.98 -17.37 19.90
CA ALA A 81 -0.65 -17.04 19.39
C ALA A 81 -0.66 -16.38 17.99
N LEU A 82 -1.69 -16.62 17.18
CA LEU A 82 -1.88 -15.88 15.92
C LEU A 82 -2.40 -14.48 16.18
N CYS A 83 -3.41 -14.33 17.05
CA CYS A 83 -3.97 -13.03 17.45
C CYS A 83 -2.88 -12.12 18.04
N ASP A 84 -2.12 -12.62 19.00
CA ASP A 84 -1.00 -11.90 19.63
C ASP A 84 0.05 -11.48 18.56
N ALA A 85 0.37 -12.39 17.64
CA ALA A 85 1.34 -12.10 16.58
C ALA A 85 0.86 -11.01 15.63
N VAL A 86 -0.43 -10.93 15.32
CA VAL A 86 -1.01 -9.85 14.50
C VAL A 86 -0.89 -8.51 15.21
N VAL A 87 -1.16 -8.46 16.51
CA VAL A 87 -1.01 -7.25 17.33
C VAL A 87 0.44 -6.79 17.39
N GLU A 88 1.38 -7.72 17.63
CA GLU A 88 2.81 -7.39 17.65
C GLU A 88 3.32 -6.92 16.29
N ASP A 89 2.88 -7.53 15.20
CA ASP A 89 3.23 -7.09 13.86
C ASP A 89 2.73 -5.66 13.59
N ALA A 90 1.51 -5.32 14.01
CA ALA A 90 0.96 -3.97 13.90
C ALA A 90 1.83 -2.92 14.63
N VAL A 91 2.32 -3.22 15.84
CA VAL A 91 3.23 -2.34 16.57
C VAL A 91 4.57 -2.20 15.84
N ASN A 92 5.13 -3.30 15.35
CA ASN A 92 6.39 -3.29 14.62
C ASN A 92 6.29 -2.48 13.31
N VAL A 93 5.19 -2.65 12.55
CA VAL A 93 4.89 -1.87 11.34
C VAL A 93 4.82 -0.39 11.68
N PHE A 94 4.04 -0.03 12.70
CA PHE A 94 3.90 1.37 13.12
C PHE A 94 5.25 2.00 13.48
N ASN A 95 6.09 1.32 14.24
CA ASN A 95 7.39 1.84 14.63
C ASN A 95 8.32 2.08 13.43
N LYS A 96 8.31 1.18 12.46
CA LYS A 96 9.06 1.36 11.21
C LYS A 96 8.50 2.51 10.38
N GLN A 97 7.18 2.61 10.23
CA GLN A 97 6.52 3.73 9.55
C GLN A 97 6.85 5.05 10.22
N LYS A 98 6.75 5.13 11.56
CA LYS A 98 7.08 6.31 12.35
C LYS A 98 8.53 6.76 12.14
N ALA A 99 9.49 5.83 12.16
CA ALA A 99 10.90 6.15 11.95
C ALA A 99 11.16 6.77 10.57
N ILE A 100 10.57 6.22 9.50
CA ILE A 100 10.71 6.73 8.14
C ILE A 100 9.98 8.07 8.00
N ALA A 101 8.74 8.16 8.49
CA ALA A 101 7.92 9.36 8.43
C ALA A 101 8.61 10.55 9.10
N LEU A 102 9.16 10.36 10.31
CA LEU A 102 9.90 11.42 11.01
C LEU A 102 11.19 11.82 10.29
N LYS A 103 11.90 10.86 9.69
CA LYS A 103 13.13 11.14 8.95
C LYS A 103 12.91 12.00 7.72
N TYR A 104 11.82 11.78 6.98
CA TYR A 104 11.57 12.43 5.70
C TYR A 104 10.41 13.44 5.73
N GLY A 105 9.68 13.53 6.85
CA GLY A 105 8.51 14.39 7.01
C GLY A 105 7.33 13.91 6.19
N TYR A 106 7.08 12.59 6.16
CA TYR A 106 5.92 11.97 5.52
C TYR A 106 4.78 11.78 6.51
N GLY A 107 3.54 11.70 6.00
CA GLY A 107 2.40 11.19 6.78
C GLY A 107 2.49 9.68 6.97
N ILE A 108 1.77 9.13 7.95
CA ILE A 108 1.59 7.68 8.10
C ILE A 108 0.16 7.32 7.75
N ASN A 109 0.00 6.40 6.82
CA ASN A 109 -1.29 5.77 6.52
C ASN A 109 -1.38 4.46 7.32
N SER A 110 -2.00 4.51 8.50
CA SER A 110 -2.19 3.35 9.36
C SER A 110 -3.64 3.26 9.82
N PRO A 111 -4.27 2.07 9.80
CA PRO A 111 -5.64 1.89 10.30
C PRO A 111 -5.74 2.08 11.83
N TYR A 112 -4.62 2.18 12.52
CA TYR A 112 -4.54 2.37 13.97
C TYR A 112 -4.34 3.84 14.36
N LEU A 113 -4.32 4.78 13.40
CA LEU A 113 -4.22 6.23 13.63
C LEU A 113 -5.53 6.94 13.30
N THR A 114 -5.75 8.06 13.96
CA THR A 114 -6.83 9.01 13.70
C THR A 114 -6.24 10.34 13.23
N GLU A 115 -7.06 11.21 12.64
CA GLU A 115 -6.63 12.56 12.21
C GLU A 115 -6.15 13.46 13.37
N GLU A 116 -6.55 13.14 14.60
CA GLU A 116 -6.19 13.89 15.80
C GLU A 116 -4.85 13.44 16.42
N ASP A 117 -4.30 12.32 15.95
CA ASP A 117 -3.09 11.75 16.54
C ASP A 117 -1.83 12.55 16.16
N ASP A 118 -1.07 12.95 17.17
CA ASP A 118 0.28 13.48 16.99
C ASP A 118 1.28 12.31 16.96
N ILE A 119 1.83 12.04 15.79
CA ILE A 119 2.79 10.94 15.56
C ILE A 119 3.95 10.94 16.55
N ASN A 120 4.37 12.11 17.05
CA ASN A 120 5.47 12.21 18.01
C ASN A 120 5.08 11.70 19.41
N LYS A 121 3.78 11.74 19.74
CA LYS A 121 3.25 11.40 21.08
C LYS A 121 2.65 10.02 21.16
N ILE A 122 2.30 9.40 20.02
CA ILE A 122 1.77 8.03 19.99
C ILE A 122 2.82 7.05 20.49
N THR A 123 2.42 6.19 21.43
CA THR A 123 3.24 5.12 22.02
C THR A 123 2.84 3.74 21.50
N ASP A 124 3.72 2.77 21.68
CA ASP A 124 3.46 1.37 21.34
C ASP A 124 2.20 0.83 22.05
N ASP A 125 1.97 1.24 23.29
CA ASP A 125 0.82 0.79 24.07
C ASP A 125 -0.50 1.25 23.44
N VAL A 126 -0.57 2.47 22.92
CA VAL A 126 -1.75 2.98 22.22
C VAL A 126 -2.01 2.19 20.94
N ILE A 127 -0.97 1.90 20.15
CA ILE A 127 -1.11 1.08 18.95
C ILE A 127 -1.50 -0.35 19.30
N ARG A 128 -0.90 -0.92 20.33
CA ARG A 128 -1.22 -2.27 20.84
C ARG A 128 -2.68 -2.37 21.27
N GLU A 129 -3.19 -1.41 22.03
CA GLU A 129 -4.59 -1.36 22.46
C GLU A 129 -5.53 -1.30 21.25
N ARG A 130 -5.26 -0.41 20.28
CA ARG A 130 -6.11 -0.26 19.10
C ARG A 130 -6.06 -1.49 18.19
N ALA A 131 -4.88 -2.09 18.01
CA ALA A 131 -4.73 -3.33 17.25
C ALA A 131 -5.42 -4.50 17.95
N SER A 132 -5.31 -4.61 19.29
CA SER A 132 -6.00 -5.63 20.08
C SER A 132 -7.53 -5.49 19.95
N LYS A 133 -8.06 -4.27 20.01
CA LYS A 133 -9.48 -4.01 19.78
C LYS A 133 -9.93 -4.45 18.39
N HIS A 134 -9.11 -4.19 17.36
CA HIS A 134 -9.39 -4.61 16.00
C HIS A 134 -9.41 -6.14 15.87
N VAL A 135 -8.40 -6.82 16.41
CA VAL A 135 -8.33 -8.30 16.42
C VAL A 135 -9.51 -8.90 17.20
N ASN A 136 -9.86 -8.33 18.35
CA ASN A 136 -11.01 -8.79 19.13
C ASN A 136 -12.34 -8.63 18.37
N ASN A 137 -12.50 -7.55 17.60
CA ASN A 137 -13.69 -7.41 16.75
C ASN A 137 -13.75 -8.52 15.68
N LEU A 138 -12.61 -8.89 15.08
CA LEU A 138 -12.54 -10.01 14.12
C LEU A 138 -12.81 -11.35 14.82
N VAL A 139 -12.31 -11.55 16.03
CA VAL A 139 -12.61 -12.73 16.86
C VAL A 139 -14.12 -12.81 17.12
N ASN A 140 -14.74 -11.73 17.55
CA ASN A 140 -16.19 -11.68 17.79
C ASN A 140 -16.99 -11.98 16.50
N ALA A 141 -16.53 -11.50 15.35
CA ALA A 141 -17.15 -11.78 14.05
C ALA A 141 -17.10 -13.28 13.68
N VAL A 142 -16.11 -14.04 14.14
CA VAL A 142 -16.07 -15.51 13.98
C VAL A 142 -17.27 -16.18 14.67
N PHE A 143 -17.74 -15.59 15.75
CA PHE A 143 -18.87 -16.11 16.53
C PHE A 143 -20.22 -15.55 16.05
N ASN A 144 -20.22 -14.52 15.25
CA ASN A 144 -21.43 -14.04 14.57
C ASN A 144 -21.72 -14.92 13.34
N LYS A 145 -22.91 -15.53 13.27
CA LYS A 145 -23.29 -16.48 12.23
C LYS A 145 -23.18 -15.89 10.82
N ASP A 146 -23.52 -14.61 10.66
CA ASP A 146 -23.54 -13.91 9.37
C ASP A 146 -22.13 -13.46 8.92
N GLU A 147 -21.22 -13.22 9.88
CA GLU A 147 -19.86 -12.71 9.61
C GLU A 147 -18.79 -13.80 9.69
N ARG A 148 -19.11 -14.96 10.26
CA ARG A 148 -18.20 -16.07 10.58
C ARG A 148 -17.30 -16.45 9.40
N MET A 149 -17.88 -16.71 8.25
CA MET A 149 -17.11 -17.17 7.08
C MET A 149 -16.09 -16.13 6.63
N TYR A 150 -16.47 -14.87 6.67
CA TYR A 150 -15.61 -13.75 6.35
C TYR A 150 -14.43 -13.62 7.33
N ALA A 151 -14.72 -13.63 8.63
CA ALA A 151 -13.70 -13.53 9.67
C ALA A 151 -12.72 -14.71 9.63
N LEU A 152 -13.21 -15.95 9.40
CA LEU A 152 -12.37 -17.13 9.24
C LEU A 152 -11.42 -17.02 8.04
N GLU A 153 -11.88 -16.46 6.92
CA GLU A 153 -11.00 -16.25 5.76
C GLU A 153 -9.90 -15.22 6.05
N ILE A 154 -10.20 -14.15 6.81
CA ILE A 154 -9.18 -13.18 7.24
C ILE A 154 -8.12 -13.85 8.12
N PHE A 155 -8.53 -14.66 9.10
CA PHE A 155 -7.57 -15.38 9.95
C PHE A 155 -6.77 -16.44 9.17
N ARG A 156 -7.39 -17.10 8.19
CA ARG A 156 -6.68 -17.99 7.26
C ARG A 156 -5.61 -17.22 6.49
N PHE A 157 -5.95 -16.05 6.00
CA PHE A 157 -5.05 -15.15 5.32
C PHE A 157 -3.88 -14.73 6.22
N PHE A 158 -4.12 -14.27 7.44
CA PHE A 158 -3.07 -13.91 8.40
C PHE A 158 -2.15 -15.08 8.71
N ASN A 159 -2.71 -16.28 8.91
CA ASN A 159 -1.92 -17.47 9.16
C ASN A 159 -1.05 -17.85 7.96
N ALA A 160 -1.58 -17.74 6.74
CA ALA A 160 -0.80 -17.96 5.52
C ALA A 160 0.36 -16.98 5.41
N CYS A 161 0.13 -15.68 5.61
CA CYS A 161 1.16 -14.65 5.61
C CYS A 161 2.27 -14.97 6.63
N LYS A 162 1.88 -15.28 7.88
CA LYS A 162 2.82 -15.65 8.94
C LYS A 162 3.70 -16.86 8.59
N HIS A 163 3.13 -17.89 7.94
CA HIS A 163 3.86 -19.08 7.54
C HIS A 163 4.78 -18.87 6.31
N ILE A 164 4.44 -17.96 5.42
CA ILE A 164 5.26 -17.64 4.23
C ILE A 164 6.46 -16.77 4.61
N THR A 165 6.32 -15.87 5.57
CA THR A 165 7.34 -14.88 5.96
C THR A 165 8.74 -15.48 6.22
N PRO A 166 8.92 -16.59 6.97
CA PRO A 166 10.25 -17.16 7.17
C PRO A 166 10.95 -17.59 5.87
N LYS A 167 10.19 -18.00 4.86
CA LYS A 167 10.75 -18.41 3.56
C LYS A 167 11.15 -17.19 2.73
N LEU A 168 10.37 -16.12 2.81
CA LEU A 168 10.75 -14.84 2.21
C LEU A 168 12.08 -14.34 2.77
N ARG A 169 12.27 -14.39 4.11
CA ARG A 169 13.54 -14.06 4.78
C ARG A 169 14.72 -14.91 4.30
N MET A 170 14.48 -16.13 3.90
CA MET A 170 15.50 -17.03 3.36
C MET A 170 15.77 -16.80 1.85
N GLY A 171 15.15 -15.77 1.23
CA GLY A 171 15.31 -15.44 -0.19
C GLY A 171 14.46 -16.28 -1.14
N HIS A 172 13.49 -17.05 -0.64
CA HIS A 172 12.58 -17.85 -1.48
C HIS A 172 11.44 -16.97 -2.01
N GLU A 173 11.73 -16.15 -3.00
CA GLU A 173 10.82 -15.11 -3.50
C GLU A 173 9.97 -15.55 -4.71
N SER A 174 10.30 -16.68 -5.37
CA SER A 174 9.57 -17.13 -6.57
C SER A 174 8.05 -17.24 -6.37
N PRO A 175 7.50 -17.68 -5.22
CA PRO A 175 6.05 -17.72 -5.02
C PRO A 175 5.38 -16.33 -5.09
N PHE A 176 6.11 -15.25 -4.82
CA PHE A 176 5.60 -13.88 -4.91
C PHE A 176 5.32 -13.41 -6.33
N GLU A 177 5.85 -14.10 -7.33
CA GLU A 177 5.55 -13.83 -8.74
C GLU A 177 4.10 -14.19 -9.11
N HIS A 178 3.42 -15.02 -8.31
CA HIS A 178 2.03 -15.42 -8.53
C HIS A 178 0.99 -14.44 -7.96
N GLY A 179 1.39 -13.53 -7.08
CA GLY A 179 0.53 -12.45 -6.59
C GLY A 179 0.72 -11.20 -7.43
N ILE A 180 -0.37 -10.55 -7.84
CA ILE A 180 -0.35 -9.33 -8.66
C ILE A 180 -1.09 -8.21 -7.91
N VAL A 181 -0.51 -7.03 -7.95
CA VAL A 181 -1.16 -5.81 -7.47
C VAL A 181 -1.32 -4.83 -8.61
N THR A 182 -2.49 -4.20 -8.66
CA THR A 182 -2.78 -3.09 -9.58
C THR A 182 -3.12 -1.86 -8.75
N TYR A 183 -2.49 -0.74 -9.07
CA TYR A 183 -2.74 0.54 -8.42
C TYR A 183 -2.66 1.69 -9.41
N THR A 184 -3.28 2.80 -9.07
CA THR A 184 -3.24 4.04 -9.85
C THR A 184 -2.55 5.12 -9.03
N LEU A 185 -1.55 5.76 -9.61
CA LEU A 185 -0.95 6.97 -9.07
C LEU A 185 -1.58 8.17 -9.79
N SER A 186 -2.10 9.12 -9.05
CA SER A 186 -2.68 10.35 -9.57
C SER A 186 -1.93 11.58 -9.05
N LYS A 187 -1.84 12.60 -9.90
CA LYS A 187 -1.14 13.85 -9.60
C LYS A 187 0.35 13.65 -9.31
N VAL A 188 0.97 12.64 -9.92
CA VAL A 188 2.43 12.44 -9.87
C VAL A 188 3.10 13.14 -11.04
N SER A 189 4.38 13.54 -10.87
CA SER A 189 5.12 14.18 -11.94
C SER A 189 5.50 13.21 -13.05
N ARG A 190 5.69 13.73 -14.29
CA ARG A 190 6.34 12.97 -15.37
C ARG A 190 7.76 12.55 -14.98
N SER A 191 8.45 13.35 -14.19
CA SER A 191 9.78 13.01 -13.65
C SER A 191 9.74 11.72 -12.84
N LEU A 192 8.72 11.53 -11.99
CA LEU A 192 8.50 10.30 -11.23
C LEU A 192 8.23 9.13 -12.17
N THR A 193 7.32 9.30 -13.15
CA THR A 193 6.93 8.19 -14.03
C THR A 193 8.08 7.71 -14.89
N HIS A 194 9.02 8.59 -15.28
CA HIS A 194 10.26 8.20 -15.98
C HIS A 194 11.18 7.29 -15.13
N GLN A 195 11.11 7.40 -13.80
CA GLN A 195 11.83 6.51 -12.89
C GLN A 195 11.05 5.21 -12.62
N LEU A 196 9.71 5.31 -12.52
CA LEU A 196 8.82 4.20 -12.25
C LEU A 196 8.85 3.14 -13.36
N VAL A 197 8.77 3.56 -14.62
CA VAL A 197 8.79 2.65 -15.79
C VAL A 197 10.13 1.94 -16.01
N ARG A 198 11.13 2.17 -15.16
CA ARG A 198 12.38 1.39 -15.15
C ARG A 198 12.18 0.02 -14.50
N CYS A 199 11.14 -0.17 -13.72
CA CYS A 199 10.68 -1.48 -13.25
C CYS A 199 10.03 -2.21 -14.44
N ARG A 200 10.73 -3.19 -15.03
CA ARG A 200 10.36 -3.77 -16.33
C ARG A 200 9.37 -4.91 -16.24
N LEU A 201 9.25 -5.55 -15.08
CA LEU A 201 8.30 -6.64 -14.83
C LEU A 201 6.94 -6.09 -14.40
N ALA A 202 6.48 -5.06 -15.09
CA ALA A 202 5.23 -4.37 -14.81
C ALA A 202 4.55 -3.90 -16.10
N SER A 203 3.24 -3.71 -16.04
CA SER A 203 2.43 -3.10 -17.09
C SER A 203 2.03 -1.69 -16.67
N TYR A 204 2.05 -0.77 -17.64
CA TYR A 204 1.79 0.65 -17.41
C TYR A 204 0.77 1.20 -18.39
N SER A 205 -0.21 1.95 -17.86
CA SER A 205 -1.15 2.75 -18.64
C SER A 205 -1.10 4.18 -18.12
N GLN A 206 -0.48 5.07 -18.89
CA GLN A 206 -0.28 6.47 -18.50
C GLN A 206 -1.12 7.40 -19.36
N GLU A 207 -1.64 8.45 -18.73
CA GLU A 207 -2.34 9.55 -19.41
C GLU A 207 -1.52 10.12 -20.56
N SER A 208 -2.18 10.22 -21.73
CA SER A 208 -1.52 10.59 -22.97
C SER A 208 -1.64 12.09 -23.24
N GLN A 209 -0.54 12.80 -23.22
CA GLN A 209 -0.47 14.22 -23.65
C GLN A 209 -0.65 14.45 -25.16
N ARG A 210 -0.76 13.37 -25.95
CA ARG A 210 -1.06 13.49 -27.39
C ARG A 210 -2.55 13.66 -27.63
N TYR A 211 -3.37 12.90 -26.90
CA TYR A 211 -4.83 12.85 -27.07
C TYR A 211 -5.55 13.76 -26.09
N ILE A 212 -5.10 13.78 -24.85
CA ILE A 212 -5.63 14.64 -23.79
C ILE A 212 -4.69 15.86 -23.75
N GLY A 213 -5.09 16.93 -24.45
CA GLY A 213 -4.34 18.18 -24.38
C GLY A 213 -4.53 18.79 -22.98
N GLU A 214 -3.44 19.28 -22.40
CA GLU A 214 -3.51 20.05 -21.15
C GLU A 214 -4.47 21.25 -21.33
N ASP A 215 -5.39 21.42 -20.42
CA ASP A 215 -6.24 22.61 -20.37
C ASP A 215 -5.38 23.78 -19.88
N PRO A 216 -5.16 24.84 -20.70
CA PRO A 216 -4.34 25.97 -20.29
C PRO A 216 -4.87 26.69 -19.06
N GLU A 217 -6.16 26.52 -18.71
CA GLU A 217 -6.74 27.11 -17.51
C GLU A 217 -6.50 26.27 -16.25
N ASN A 218 -6.14 24.97 -16.41
CA ASN A 218 -5.99 24.01 -15.32
C ASN A 218 -4.68 23.22 -15.35
N ILE A 219 -3.58 23.85 -15.76
CA ILE A 219 -2.27 23.18 -15.73
C ILE A 219 -1.87 22.89 -14.30
N SER A 220 -1.57 21.62 -14.01
CA SER A 220 -1.11 21.14 -12.72
C SER A 220 0.36 20.75 -12.77
N ILE A 221 1.15 21.28 -11.85
CA ILE A 221 2.60 21.03 -11.76
C ILE A 221 2.94 20.51 -10.37
N VAL A 222 3.66 19.40 -10.32
CA VAL A 222 4.28 18.89 -9.10
C VAL A 222 5.60 19.61 -8.89
N ILE A 223 5.71 20.36 -7.82
CA ILE A 223 6.93 21.08 -7.44
C ILE A 223 7.62 20.30 -6.30
N PRO A 224 8.90 19.93 -6.45
CA PRO A 224 9.63 19.23 -5.42
C PRO A 224 9.65 19.97 -4.08
N LYS A 225 9.52 19.25 -2.96
CA LYS A 225 9.51 19.80 -1.60
C LYS A 225 10.69 20.73 -1.33
N ALA A 226 11.89 20.38 -1.81
CA ALA A 226 13.08 21.22 -1.65
C ALA A 226 12.93 22.63 -2.27
N ILE A 227 12.17 22.74 -3.38
CA ILE A 227 11.86 24.02 -4.02
C ILE A 227 10.78 24.75 -3.23
N MET A 228 9.71 24.04 -2.82
CA MET A 228 8.60 24.62 -2.07
C MET A 228 9.03 25.22 -0.73
N MET A 229 10.01 24.59 -0.08
CA MET A 229 10.55 25.05 1.21
C MET A 229 11.51 26.23 1.10
N ASN A 230 11.85 26.68 -0.11
CA ASN A 230 12.73 27.82 -0.37
C ASN A 230 11.98 28.88 -1.19
N GLU A 231 11.64 29.99 -0.54
CA GLU A 231 10.81 31.05 -1.12
C GLU A 231 11.40 31.62 -2.43
N GLU A 232 12.71 31.84 -2.48
CA GLU A 232 13.39 32.36 -3.66
C GLU A 232 13.39 31.34 -4.82
N ALA A 233 13.65 30.06 -4.51
CA ALA A 233 13.59 28.98 -5.48
C ALA A 233 12.17 28.79 -6.03
N LEU A 234 11.16 28.81 -5.15
CA LEU A 234 9.75 28.70 -5.54
C LEU A 234 9.36 29.84 -6.46
N LYS A 235 9.69 31.08 -6.08
CA LYS A 235 9.43 32.28 -6.91
C LYS A 235 10.08 32.14 -8.28
N THR A 236 11.34 31.73 -8.33
CA THR A 236 12.09 31.55 -9.58
C THR A 236 11.41 30.52 -10.50
N VAL A 237 10.95 29.39 -9.94
CA VAL A 237 10.25 28.36 -10.70
C VAL A 237 8.87 28.85 -11.17
N LEU A 238 8.11 29.55 -10.33
CA LEU A 238 6.82 30.10 -10.72
C LEU A 238 6.95 31.18 -11.80
N ASP A 239 7.95 32.04 -11.73
CA ASP A 239 8.23 33.05 -12.78
C ASP A 239 8.53 32.39 -14.14
N TYR A 240 9.18 31.22 -14.15
CA TYR A 240 9.43 30.43 -15.35
C TYR A 240 8.17 29.73 -15.86
N LEU A 241 7.31 29.21 -14.99
CA LEU A 241 6.14 28.40 -15.37
C LEU A 241 4.91 29.24 -15.72
N ASN A 242 4.73 30.43 -15.12
CA ASN A 242 3.55 31.27 -15.32
C ASN A 242 3.25 31.64 -16.77
N PRO A 243 4.23 31.84 -17.68
CA PRO A 243 3.95 32.08 -19.09
C PRO A 243 3.49 30.85 -19.88
N LEU A 244 3.64 29.64 -19.34
CA LEU A 244 3.40 28.40 -20.08
C LEU A 244 1.96 28.26 -20.64
N PRO A 245 0.89 28.60 -19.88
CA PRO A 245 -0.48 28.57 -20.38
C PRO A 245 -0.67 29.40 -21.66
N ASP A 246 -0.12 30.61 -21.66
CA ASP A 246 -0.24 31.55 -22.80
C ASP A 246 0.55 31.03 -24.01
N VAL A 247 1.73 30.47 -23.79
CA VAL A 247 2.53 29.84 -24.86
C VAL A 247 1.78 28.67 -25.49
N ILE A 248 1.18 27.78 -24.68
CA ILE A 248 0.38 26.65 -25.16
C ILE A 248 -0.80 27.14 -26.00
N THR A 249 -1.55 28.11 -25.49
CA THR A 249 -2.70 28.70 -26.17
C THR A 249 -2.29 29.30 -27.52
N LYS A 250 -1.18 30.04 -27.55
CA LYS A 250 -0.68 30.63 -28.78
C LYS A 250 -0.25 29.57 -29.81
N LEU A 251 0.42 28.53 -29.38
CA LEU A 251 0.82 27.44 -30.30
C LEU A 251 -0.40 26.74 -30.92
N ARG A 252 -1.45 26.50 -30.10
CA ARG A 252 -2.72 25.95 -30.59
C ARG A 252 -3.41 26.85 -31.61
N THR A 253 -3.43 28.17 -31.38
CA THR A 253 -4.00 29.14 -32.37
C THR A 253 -3.20 29.18 -33.66
N LEU A 254 -1.92 28.81 -33.64
CA LEU A 254 -1.06 28.65 -34.83
C LEU A 254 -1.24 27.27 -35.52
N GLY A 255 -2.16 26.43 -35.01
CA GLY A 255 -2.45 25.12 -35.60
C GLY A 255 -1.45 24.03 -35.25
N ILE A 256 -0.57 24.25 -34.28
CA ILE A 256 0.37 23.22 -33.80
C ILE A 256 -0.40 22.16 -32.99
N LYS A 257 -0.11 20.89 -33.27
CA LYS A 257 -0.78 19.76 -32.62
C LYS A 257 -0.25 19.51 -31.21
N ASN A 258 -1.11 18.96 -30.34
CA ASN A 258 -0.72 18.61 -28.95
C ASN A 258 0.49 17.67 -28.89
N GLU A 259 0.65 16.76 -29.85
CA GLU A 259 1.79 15.84 -29.93
C GLU A 259 3.15 16.56 -30.08
N ASP A 260 3.14 17.78 -30.64
CA ASP A 260 4.33 18.62 -30.78
C ASP A 260 4.44 19.61 -29.62
N ILE A 261 3.31 20.19 -29.18
CA ILE A 261 3.28 21.15 -28.06
C ILE A 261 3.81 20.50 -26.77
N ARG A 262 3.52 19.24 -26.52
CA ARG A 262 3.99 18.54 -25.31
C ARG A 262 5.53 18.54 -25.15
N CYS A 263 6.31 18.83 -26.19
CA CYS A 263 7.77 18.89 -26.09
C CYS A 263 8.27 20.04 -25.19
N ILE A 264 7.45 21.08 -24.99
CA ILE A 264 7.78 22.20 -24.12
C ILE A 264 7.26 22.06 -22.69
N TYR A 265 6.54 20.97 -22.40
CA TYR A 265 6.03 20.73 -21.05
C TYR A 265 7.17 20.36 -20.10
N PRO A 266 7.22 20.97 -18.90
CA PRO A 266 8.21 20.61 -17.91
C PRO A 266 7.98 19.19 -17.37
N ASN A 267 9.03 18.53 -16.93
CA ASN A 267 8.94 17.19 -16.31
C ASN A 267 8.11 17.17 -15.03
N GLY A 268 7.86 18.33 -14.42
CA GLY A 268 6.96 18.48 -13.29
C GLY A 268 5.47 18.40 -13.64
N MET A 269 5.07 18.33 -14.92
CA MET A 269 3.66 18.17 -15.30
C MET A 269 3.05 17.00 -14.56
N ALA A 270 1.91 17.26 -13.87
CA ALA A 270 1.15 16.22 -13.21
C ALA A 270 0.53 15.26 -14.22
N THR A 271 0.44 13.99 -13.86
CA THR A 271 -0.14 12.94 -14.68
C THR A 271 -0.71 11.83 -13.81
N SER A 272 -1.53 10.97 -14.41
CA SER A 272 -1.99 9.74 -13.79
C SER A 272 -1.41 8.54 -14.53
N ILE A 273 -1.08 7.50 -13.76
CA ILE A 273 -0.55 6.25 -14.31
C ILE A 273 -1.09 5.06 -13.54
N GLN A 274 -1.69 4.10 -14.24
CA GLN A 274 -2.04 2.80 -13.69
C GLN A 274 -0.87 1.84 -13.87
N VAL A 275 -0.61 1.06 -12.83
CA VAL A 275 0.51 0.12 -12.77
C VAL A 275 -0.01 -1.23 -12.32
N SER A 276 0.39 -2.29 -13.02
CA SER A 276 0.19 -3.67 -12.57
C SER A 276 1.53 -4.37 -12.52
N MET A 277 1.87 -4.94 -11.36
CA MET A 277 3.10 -5.71 -11.19
C MET A 277 2.90 -6.86 -10.20
N ASN A 278 3.75 -7.90 -10.29
CA ASN A 278 3.73 -8.93 -9.28
C ASN A 278 4.38 -8.44 -7.98
N LEU A 279 4.11 -9.17 -6.87
CA LEU A 279 4.57 -8.74 -5.54
C LEU A 279 6.10 -8.81 -5.39
N ARG A 280 6.79 -9.66 -6.16
CA ARG A 280 8.25 -9.70 -6.17
C ARG A 280 8.83 -8.41 -6.77
N GLU A 281 8.27 -7.94 -7.90
CA GLU A 281 8.68 -6.67 -8.51
C GLU A 281 8.30 -5.48 -7.63
N LEU A 282 7.13 -5.52 -6.97
CA LEU A 282 6.75 -4.48 -6.01
C LEU A 282 7.73 -4.40 -4.83
N LYS A 283 8.14 -5.56 -4.29
CA LYS A 283 9.19 -5.62 -3.26
C LYS A 283 10.48 -4.96 -3.74
N HIS A 284 10.95 -5.35 -4.92
CA HIS A 284 12.16 -4.76 -5.51
C HIS A 284 12.02 -3.24 -5.73
N PHE A 285 10.86 -2.77 -6.20
CA PHE A 285 10.57 -1.34 -6.35
C PHE A 285 10.64 -0.61 -5.01
N ILE A 286 10.01 -1.14 -3.97
CA ILE A 286 10.00 -0.54 -2.63
C ILE A 286 11.43 -0.47 -2.08
N GLU A 287 12.19 -1.56 -2.09
CA GLU A 287 13.58 -1.59 -1.61
C GLU A 287 14.46 -0.57 -2.35
N LEU A 288 14.33 -0.49 -3.67
CA LEU A 288 15.11 0.43 -4.50
C LEU A 288 14.74 1.90 -4.27
N ARG A 289 13.46 2.20 -4.00
CA ARG A 289 12.94 3.58 -3.95
C ARG A 289 12.78 4.16 -2.55
N LEU A 290 12.78 3.33 -1.50
CA LEU A 290 12.91 3.80 -0.12
C LEU A 290 14.35 4.21 0.24
N ASP A 291 15.33 3.86 -0.60
CA ASP A 291 16.72 4.26 -0.40
C ASP A 291 16.86 5.79 -0.35
N SER A 292 17.78 6.27 0.49
CA SER A 292 18.03 7.70 0.71
C SER A 292 18.50 8.46 -0.54
N HIS A 293 19.07 7.78 -1.53
CA HIS A 293 19.49 8.36 -2.81
C HIS A 293 18.35 8.51 -3.84
N ALA A 294 17.18 7.91 -3.57
CA ALA A 294 16.02 8.10 -4.43
C ALA A 294 15.50 9.54 -4.32
N GLN A 295 14.94 10.06 -5.43
CA GLN A 295 14.27 11.36 -5.42
C GLN A 295 13.10 11.34 -4.43
N ASP A 296 12.86 12.45 -3.75
CA ASP A 296 11.88 12.54 -2.64
C ASP A 296 10.47 12.10 -3.05
N GLU A 297 9.97 12.55 -4.21
CA GLU A 297 8.64 12.21 -4.70
C GLU A 297 8.44 10.69 -4.87
N ILE A 298 9.35 9.99 -5.57
CA ILE A 298 9.21 8.55 -5.77
C ILE A 298 9.50 7.75 -4.50
N ARG A 299 10.31 8.28 -3.58
CA ARG A 299 10.53 7.69 -2.26
C ARG A 299 9.28 7.77 -1.41
N HIS A 300 8.55 8.90 -1.46
CA HIS A 300 7.26 9.04 -0.78
C HIS A 300 6.24 8.02 -1.28
N ILE A 301 6.10 7.88 -2.60
CA ILE A 301 5.22 6.87 -3.21
C ILE A 301 5.63 5.44 -2.78
N ALA A 302 6.91 5.13 -2.74
CA ALA A 302 7.37 3.82 -2.28
C ALA A 302 7.07 3.59 -0.80
N PHE A 303 7.16 4.63 0.03
CA PHE A 303 6.78 4.58 1.44
C PHE A 303 5.28 4.33 1.62
N ASP A 304 4.44 5.03 0.87
CA ASP A 304 2.99 4.86 0.94
C ASP A 304 2.57 3.46 0.48
N LEU A 305 3.13 2.97 -0.64
CA LEU A 305 2.88 1.61 -1.12
C LEU A 305 3.32 0.57 -0.09
N TRP A 306 4.50 0.71 0.49
CA TRP A 306 4.97 -0.17 1.55
C TRP A 306 4.04 -0.14 2.77
N SER A 307 3.63 1.06 3.21
CA SER A 307 2.71 1.24 4.34
C SER A 307 1.36 0.55 4.10
N ILE A 308 0.79 0.72 2.91
CA ILE A 308 -0.47 0.08 2.52
C ILE A 308 -0.28 -1.45 2.52
N MET A 309 0.81 -1.94 1.91
CA MET A 309 1.04 -3.39 1.84
C MET A 309 1.26 -4.02 3.21
N CYS A 310 1.91 -3.33 4.16
CA CYS A 310 2.00 -3.78 5.55
C CYS A 310 0.62 -3.93 6.20
N ASN A 311 -0.29 -3.00 5.92
CA ASN A 311 -1.64 -3.02 6.48
C ASN A 311 -2.52 -4.13 5.88
N VAL A 312 -2.36 -4.42 4.57
CA VAL A 312 -3.20 -5.41 3.87
C VAL A 312 -2.63 -6.81 3.89
N MET A 313 -1.31 -6.99 4.06
CA MET A 313 -0.62 -8.27 4.14
C MET A 313 0.36 -8.28 5.32
N PRO A 314 -0.13 -8.38 6.56
CA PRO A 314 0.72 -8.36 7.75
C PRO A 314 1.78 -9.45 7.70
N PHE A 315 2.88 -9.26 8.42
CA PHE A 315 4.10 -10.06 8.49
C PHE A 315 4.97 -10.03 7.21
N LEU A 316 4.36 -10.06 6.01
CA LEU A 316 5.12 -10.21 4.76
C LEU A 316 5.95 -8.97 4.43
N TRP A 317 5.38 -7.79 4.62
CA TRP A 317 5.99 -6.52 4.22
C TRP A 317 6.77 -5.84 5.33
N THR A 318 6.53 -6.21 6.58
CA THR A 318 7.25 -5.68 7.75
C THR A 318 8.74 -5.94 7.67
N GLU A 319 9.16 -7.04 7.04
CA GLU A 319 10.56 -7.46 6.94
C GLU A 319 11.31 -6.90 5.73
N ILE A 320 10.62 -6.19 4.83
CA ILE A 320 11.20 -5.68 3.59
C ILE A 320 12.01 -4.39 3.82
N VAL A 321 11.72 -3.67 4.91
CA VAL A 321 12.35 -2.37 5.23
C VAL A 321 12.96 -2.39 6.62
#